data_31c51bccd005c89e13f538a3703f0705
#
_entry.id   31c51bccd005c89e13f538a3703f0705
#
_cell.length_a   1.000
_cell.length_b   1.000
_cell.length_c   1.000
_cell.angle_alpha   90.00
_cell.angle_beta   90.00
_cell.angle_gamma   90.00
#
_symmetry.space_group_name_H-M   'P 1'
#
loop_
_entity.id
_entity.type
_entity.pdbx_description
1 polymer ?
#
loop_
_entity_poly.entity_id
_entity_poly.type
_entity_poly.pdbx_seq_one_letter_code
_entity_poly.pdbx_strand_id
1 'polypeptide(L)'
;MATEIKSVTKAVIPAAGLGTRFLPATKATPKEMLPVVDRPAIQYVVEEAVRAGLHDVLMITGRNKRALEDHFDRVPVLERQLAEQGKDALLASVLETNELGGDLHYVRQGDPKGLGHAVLRAKRHVGDEAFAVLLGDDLIDEKEDLLSRMVEVQERTGGSVVALMEVPREAISAYGAAAIETVEGEDGFVKITGLVEKPAADEAPSNYAVIGRYVLSPKVFEVLENTAPGRGNEIQLTDALQTLAQGDGEGEGVYGVVFSGRRFDTGD
;
A
#
# COMPACT_ATOMS: atom_id res chain seq x y z
N MET A 1 -10.44 -26.08 -17.30
CA MET A 1 -11.06 -25.84 -15.98
C MET A 1 -10.93 -24.35 -15.76
N ALA A 2 -12.01 -23.62 -15.57
CA ALA A 2 -11.90 -22.20 -15.22
C ALA A 2 -11.21 -22.13 -13.84
N THR A 3 -10.09 -21.48 -13.77
CA THR A 3 -9.40 -21.22 -12.49
C THR A 3 -10.37 -20.36 -11.67
N GLU A 4 -10.77 -20.85 -10.53
CA GLU A 4 -11.63 -20.11 -9.60
C GLU A 4 -10.82 -18.88 -9.14
N ILE A 5 -11.18 -17.70 -9.63
CA ILE A 5 -10.51 -16.45 -9.24
C ILE A 5 -10.83 -16.27 -7.77
N LYS A 6 -9.82 -16.43 -6.92
CA LYS A 6 -9.94 -16.20 -5.48
C LYS A 6 -10.06 -14.69 -5.25
N SER A 7 -11.08 -14.30 -4.48
CA SER A 7 -11.24 -12.90 -4.05
C SER A 7 -10.02 -12.42 -3.27
N VAL A 8 -9.63 -11.17 -3.50
CA VAL A 8 -8.53 -10.52 -2.75
C VAL A 8 -9.02 -10.26 -1.32
N THR A 9 -8.37 -10.85 -0.33
CA THR A 9 -8.74 -10.73 1.09
C THR A 9 -7.62 -10.18 1.97
N LYS A 10 -6.40 -10.06 1.42
CA LYS A 10 -5.19 -9.71 2.16
C LYS A 10 -4.69 -8.33 1.80
N ALA A 11 -4.24 -7.59 2.81
CA ALA A 11 -3.55 -6.33 2.66
C ALA A 11 -2.15 -6.38 3.28
N VAL A 12 -1.16 -5.81 2.61
CA VAL A 12 0.21 -5.67 3.10
C VAL A 12 0.53 -4.18 3.24
N ILE A 13 0.96 -3.77 4.42
CA ILE A 13 1.28 -2.37 4.72
C ILE A 13 2.76 -2.25 5.05
N PRO A 14 3.62 -1.79 4.11
CA PRO A 14 5.01 -1.48 4.38
C PRO A 14 5.13 -0.28 5.33
N ALA A 15 5.68 -0.51 6.52
CA ALA A 15 5.86 0.49 7.59
C ALA A 15 7.25 0.43 8.24
N ALA A 16 8.26 -0.07 7.52
CA ALA A 16 9.63 -0.22 8.04
C ALA A 16 10.54 1.00 7.80
N GLY A 17 10.09 2.00 7.04
CA GLY A 17 10.86 3.19 6.68
C GLY A 17 11.30 4.04 7.90
N LEU A 18 12.45 4.69 7.81
CA LEU A 18 13.04 5.44 8.92
C LEU A 18 12.42 6.82 9.17
N GLY A 19 11.64 7.35 8.23
CA GLY A 19 10.96 8.65 8.37
C GLY A 19 11.92 9.83 8.47
N THR A 20 13.06 9.81 7.80
CA THR A 20 14.13 10.81 7.93
C THR A 20 13.73 12.22 7.52
N ARG A 21 12.74 12.36 6.65
CA ARG A 21 12.21 13.68 6.22
C ARG A 21 11.59 14.48 7.36
N PHE A 22 11.11 13.80 8.42
CA PHE A 22 10.43 14.42 9.57
C PHE A 22 11.33 14.56 10.81
N LEU A 23 12.62 14.35 10.67
CA LEU A 23 13.53 14.60 11.80
C LEU A 23 13.48 16.09 12.23
N PRO A 24 13.50 16.37 13.54
CA PRO A 24 13.72 15.43 14.65
C PRO A 24 12.47 14.73 15.18
N ALA A 25 11.25 15.05 14.70
CA ALA A 25 9.99 14.49 15.25
C ALA A 25 9.95 12.94 15.20
N THR A 26 10.46 12.36 14.12
CA THR A 26 10.50 10.90 13.92
C THR A 26 11.70 10.20 14.54
N LYS A 27 12.51 10.90 15.35
CA LYS A 27 13.65 10.28 16.05
C LYS A 27 13.22 9.14 16.99
N ALA A 28 12.08 9.33 17.67
CA ALA A 28 11.54 8.37 18.64
C ALA A 28 10.13 7.86 18.27
N THR A 29 9.45 8.52 17.33
CA THR A 29 8.09 8.19 16.92
C THR A 29 8.08 7.78 15.45
N PRO A 30 7.52 6.61 15.09
CA PRO A 30 7.34 6.25 13.68
C PRO A 30 6.56 7.33 12.92
N LYS A 31 6.94 7.64 11.68
CA LYS A 31 6.22 8.63 10.86
C LYS A 31 4.73 8.27 10.69
N GLU A 32 4.43 7.00 10.61
CA GLU A 32 3.09 6.45 10.47
C GLU A 32 2.21 6.68 11.73
N MET A 33 2.84 7.01 12.87
CA MET A 33 2.18 7.37 14.13
C MET A 33 2.00 8.89 14.30
N LEU A 34 2.43 9.69 13.35
CA LEU A 34 2.16 11.13 13.39
C LEU A 34 0.64 11.35 13.23
N PRO A 35 0.05 12.22 14.07
CA PRO A 35 -1.39 12.42 14.05
C PRO A 35 -1.82 13.21 12.80
N VAL A 36 -2.89 12.74 12.19
CA VAL A 36 -3.64 13.45 11.16
C VAL A 36 -5.02 13.72 11.74
N VAL A 37 -5.26 14.95 12.12
CA VAL A 37 -6.44 15.42 12.88
C VAL A 37 -6.50 14.76 14.26
N ASP A 38 -7.12 13.62 14.43
CA ASP A 38 -7.42 12.94 15.69
C ASP A 38 -6.88 11.51 15.80
N ARG A 39 -6.33 10.96 14.71
CA ARG A 39 -5.81 9.59 14.61
C ARG A 39 -4.43 9.55 13.95
N PRO A 40 -3.59 8.55 14.24
CA PRO A 40 -2.34 8.38 13.51
C PRO A 40 -2.60 7.99 12.05
N ALA A 41 -1.71 8.41 11.14
CA ALA A 41 -1.83 8.14 9.71
C ALA A 41 -2.07 6.66 9.39
N ILE A 42 -1.39 5.75 10.09
CA ILE A 42 -1.52 4.31 9.88
C ILE A 42 -2.95 3.79 10.12
N GLN A 43 -3.70 4.39 11.03
CA GLN A 43 -5.07 3.95 11.33
C GLN A 43 -6.00 4.17 10.13
N TYR A 44 -5.89 5.30 9.43
CA TYR A 44 -6.65 5.56 8.20
C TYR A 44 -6.37 4.50 7.12
N VAL A 45 -5.11 4.07 7.00
CA VAL A 45 -4.71 3.06 6.00
C VAL A 45 -5.28 1.68 6.35
N VAL A 46 -5.28 1.30 7.63
CA VAL A 46 -5.89 0.03 8.08
C VAL A 46 -7.40 0.08 7.90
N GLU A 47 -8.06 1.17 8.29
CA GLU A 47 -9.50 1.37 8.09
C GLU A 47 -9.91 1.31 6.62
N GLU A 48 -9.09 1.84 5.70
CA GLU A 48 -9.32 1.74 4.26
C GLU A 48 -9.27 0.27 3.79
N ALA A 49 -8.26 -0.51 4.22
CA ALA A 49 -8.16 -1.92 3.89
C ALA A 49 -9.40 -2.69 4.38
N VAL A 50 -9.81 -2.50 5.64
CA VAL A 50 -10.97 -3.16 6.24
C VAL A 50 -12.28 -2.76 5.53
N ARG A 51 -12.46 -1.48 5.18
CA ARG A 51 -13.64 -1.02 4.41
C ARG A 51 -13.72 -1.67 3.02
N ALA A 52 -12.58 -1.94 2.40
CA ALA A 52 -12.51 -2.66 1.12
C ALA A 52 -12.69 -4.18 1.26
N GLY A 53 -12.95 -4.70 2.46
CA GLY A 53 -13.14 -6.13 2.72
C GLY A 53 -11.83 -6.92 2.92
N LEU A 54 -10.70 -6.24 3.07
CA LEU A 54 -9.39 -6.86 3.26
C LEU A 54 -9.10 -6.96 4.77
N HIS A 55 -9.56 -8.02 5.40
CA HIS A 55 -9.47 -8.19 6.85
C HIS A 55 -8.15 -8.85 7.31
N ASP A 56 -7.48 -9.63 6.48
CA ASP A 56 -6.16 -10.19 6.79
C ASP A 56 -5.08 -9.16 6.46
N VAL A 57 -4.66 -8.38 7.46
CA VAL A 57 -3.73 -7.25 7.28
C VAL A 57 -2.35 -7.59 7.84
N LEU A 58 -1.33 -7.56 7.00
CA LEU A 58 0.06 -7.78 7.37
C LEU A 58 0.86 -6.46 7.33
N MET A 59 1.36 -6.01 8.47
CA MET A 59 2.32 -4.90 8.53
C MET A 59 3.77 -5.39 8.41
N ILE A 60 4.52 -4.83 7.48
CA ILE A 60 5.96 -5.05 7.39
C ILE A 60 6.67 -3.96 8.20
N THR A 61 7.09 -4.32 9.39
CA THR A 61 7.67 -3.39 10.38
C THR A 61 9.20 -3.45 10.40
N GLY A 62 9.79 -2.52 11.12
CA GLY A 62 11.23 -2.43 11.33
C GLY A 62 11.61 -2.25 12.81
N ARG A 63 12.88 -1.94 13.04
CA ARG A 63 13.34 -1.54 14.37
C ARG A 63 12.68 -0.21 14.78
N ASN A 64 12.34 -0.05 16.07
CA ASN A 64 11.69 1.14 16.63
C ASN A 64 10.25 1.41 16.13
N LYS A 65 9.54 0.38 15.68
CA LYS A 65 8.14 0.47 15.18
C LYS A 65 7.11 -0.11 16.18
N ARG A 66 7.51 -0.38 17.42
CA ARG A 66 6.62 -0.96 18.43
C ARG A 66 5.35 -0.14 18.68
N ALA A 67 5.41 1.18 18.56
CA ALA A 67 4.24 2.03 18.72
C ALA A 67 3.12 1.72 17.70
N LEU A 68 3.42 1.14 16.53
CA LEU A 68 2.43 0.68 15.57
C LEU A 68 1.68 -0.55 16.10
N GLU A 69 2.41 -1.47 16.73
CA GLU A 69 1.85 -2.68 17.32
C GLU A 69 1.00 -2.29 18.55
N ASP A 70 1.58 -1.51 19.48
CA ASP A 70 0.92 -1.04 20.71
C ASP A 70 -0.36 -0.21 20.44
N HIS A 71 -0.46 0.48 19.28
CA HIS A 71 -1.63 1.30 18.93
C HIS A 71 -2.90 0.48 18.70
N PHE A 72 -2.76 -0.69 18.10
CA PHE A 72 -3.89 -1.58 17.79
C PHE A 72 -4.12 -2.64 18.86
N ASP A 73 -3.22 -2.77 19.84
CA ASP A 73 -3.36 -3.69 20.95
C ASP A 73 -4.33 -3.15 22.02
N ARG A 74 -5.01 -4.06 22.68
CA ARG A 74 -5.90 -3.74 23.79
C ARG A 74 -5.14 -3.22 25.00
N VAL A 75 -5.70 -2.17 25.64
CA VAL A 75 -5.19 -1.62 26.89
C VAL A 75 -6.30 -1.73 27.97
N PRO A 76 -6.54 -2.92 28.56
CA PRO A 76 -7.66 -3.18 29.46
C PRO A 76 -7.73 -2.24 30.69
N VAL A 77 -6.59 -1.74 31.15
CA VAL A 77 -6.54 -0.77 32.26
C VAL A 77 -7.13 0.57 31.84
N LEU A 78 -6.78 1.06 30.64
CA LEU A 78 -7.33 2.30 30.09
C LEU A 78 -8.84 2.17 29.83
N GLU A 79 -9.28 1.07 29.20
CA GLU A 79 -10.69 0.77 28.92
C GLU A 79 -11.52 0.84 30.21
N ARG A 80 -11.07 0.17 31.27
CA ARG A 80 -11.73 0.18 32.57
C ARG A 80 -11.79 1.59 33.18
N GLN A 81 -10.69 2.31 33.15
CA GLN A 81 -10.61 3.67 33.70
C GLN A 81 -11.57 4.63 32.97
N LEU A 82 -11.68 4.53 31.64
CA LEU A 82 -12.62 5.34 30.86
C LEU A 82 -14.07 5.00 31.19
N ALA A 83 -14.41 3.71 31.35
CA ALA A 83 -15.73 3.25 31.77
C ALA A 83 -16.10 3.76 33.17
N GLU A 84 -15.21 3.62 34.15
CA GLU A 84 -15.42 4.09 35.52
C GLU A 84 -15.60 5.62 35.60
N GLN A 85 -15.00 6.37 34.68
CA GLN A 85 -15.13 7.84 34.58
C GLN A 85 -16.33 8.29 33.75
N GLY A 86 -17.12 7.37 33.16
CA GLY A 86 -18.23 7.69 32.26
C GLY A 86 -17.82 8.40 30.97
N LYS A 87 -16.60 8.15 30.49
CA LYS A 87 -16.05 8.72 29.24
C LYS A 87 -16.39 7.86 28.04
N ASP A 88 -17.68 7.63 27.81
CA ASP A 88 -18.18 6.65 26.84
C ASP A 88 -17.69 6.90 25.39
N ALA A 89 -17.63 8.16 24.96
CA ALA A 89 -17.15 8.49 23.60
C ALA A 89 -15.67 8.14 23.39
N LEU A 90 -14.82 8.40 24.40
CA LEU A 90 -13.41 8.02 24.33
C LEU A 90 -13.22 6.52 24.42
N LEU A 91 -14.03 5.84 25.24
CA LEU A 91 -14.02 4.39 25.33
C LEU A 91 -14.41 3.76 23.99
N ALA A 92 -15.47 4.26 23.34
CA ALA A 92 -15.89 3.77 22.03
C ALA A 92 -14.77 3.90 20.99
N SER A 93 -14.08 5.04 20.92
CA SER A 93 -12.97 5.24 20.00
C SER A 93 -11.80 4.29 20.25
N VAL A 94 -11.48 4.00 21.53
CA VAL A 94 -10.43 3.02 21.88
C VAL A 94 -10.84 1.61 21.46
N LEU A 95 -12.11 1.22 21.69
CA LEU A 95 -12.62 -0.09 21.33
C LEU A 95 -12.67 -0.31 19.81
N GLU A 96 -13.06 0.70 19.03
CA GLU A 96 -13.00 0.67 17.56
C GLU A 96 -11.56 0.41 17.05
N THR A 97 -10.57 1.08 17.64
CA THR A 97 -9.16 0.85 17.28
C THR A 97 -8.71 -0.57 17.63
N ASN A 98 -9.14 -1.11 18.77
CA ASN A 98 -8.83 -2.48 19.18
C ASN A 98 -9.47 -3.53 18.24
N GLU A 99 -10.68 -3.26 17.74
CA GLU A 99 -11.35 -4.16 16.77
C GLU A 99 -10.56 -4.25 15.46
N LEU A 100 -9.98 -3.15 14.99
CA LEU A 100 -9.07 -3.17 13.83
C LEU A 100 -7.84 -4.04 14.07
N GLY A 101 -7.38 -4.15 15.32
CA GLY A 101 -6.21 -4.94 15.72
C GLY A 101 -6.41 -6.46 15.63
N GLY A 102 -7.65 -6.95 15.57
CA GLY A 102 -7.98 -8.38 15.70
C GLY A 102 -7.36 -9.28 14.64
N ASP A 103 -7.23 -8.77 13.42
CA ASP A 103 -6.70 -9.50 12.25
C ASP A 103 -5.38 -8.89 11.72
N LEU A 104 -4.65 -8.15 12.58
CA LEU A 104 -3.36 -7.59 12.24
C LEU A 104 -2.23 -8.57 12.53
N HIS A 105 -1.36 -8.74 11.53
CA HIS A 105 -0.13 -9.54 11.63
C HIS A 105 1.09 -8.64 11.43
N TYR A 106 2.23 -9.03 12.02
CA TYR A 106 3.45 -8.23 11.95
C TYR A 106 4.64 -9.10 11.54
N VAL A 107 5.34 -8.66 10.49
CA VAL A 107 6.60 -9.28 10.04
C VAL A 107 7.68 -8.21 9.94
N ARG A 108 8.87 -8.52 10.42
CA ARG A 108 10.00 -7.59 10.34
C ARG A 108 10.68 -7.66 8.98
N GLN A 109 10.96 -6.49 8.40
CA GLN A 109 11.74 -6.41 7.17
C GLN A 109 13.21 -6.84 7.39
N GLY A 110 13.74 -6.62 8.58
CA GLY A 110 15.16 -6.78 8.85
C GLY A 110 15.94 -5.56 8.33
N ASP A 111 16.93 -5.80 7.49
CA ASP A 111 17.63 -4.70 6.81
C ASP A 111 16.73 -4.11 5.72
N PRO A 112 16.43 -2.80 5.76
CA PRO A 112 15.60 -2.16 4.75
C PRO A 112 16.37 -2.07 3.41
N LYS A 113 15.85 -2.76 2.38
CA LYS A 113 16.44 -2.80 1.04
C LYS A 113 15.46 -2.30 -0.02
N GLY A 114 14.57 -1.39 0.34
CA GLY A 114 13.57 -0.80 -0.55
C GLY A 114 12.17 -1.41 -0.43
N LEU A 115 11.22 -0.81 -1.17
CA LEU A 115 9.80 -1.19 -1.14
C LEU A 115 9.57 -2.59 -1.67
N GLY A 116 10.21 -2.97 -2.78
CA GLY A 116 10.11 -4.32 -3.33
C GLY A 116 10.57 -5.39 -2.34
N HIS A 117 11.64 -5.12 -1.58
CA HIS A 117 12.08 -6.02 -0.51
C HIS A 117 11.05 -6.11 0.63
N ALA A 118 10.40 -5.00 1.01
CA ALA A 118 9.35 -5.04 2.03
C ALA A 118 8.18 -5.93 1.57
N VAL A 119 7.72 -5.76 0.33
CA VAL A 119 6.67 -6.60 -0.28
C VAL A 119 7.10 -8.07 -0.32
N LEU A 120 8.33 -8.37 -0.70
CA LEU A 120 8.84 -9.74 -0.73
C LEU A 120 8.79 -10.44 0.63
N ARG A 121 8.90 -9.68 1.75
CA ARG A 121 8.76 -10.25 3.10
C ARG A 121 7.36 -10.80 3.39
N ALA A 122 6.35 -10.38 2.63
CA ALA A 122 4.98 -10.87 2.76
C ALA A 122 4.76 -12.25 2.12
N LYS A 123 5.65 -12.73 1.24
CA LYS A 123 5.48 -13.95 0.42
C LYS A 123 4.96 -15.16 1.23
N ARG A 124 5.52 -15.40 2.42
CA ARG A 124 5.14 -16.58 3.23
C ARG A 124 3.75 -16.47 3.87
N HIS A 125 3.30 -15.24 4.13
CA HIS A 125 1.97 -14.98 4.67
C HIS A 125 0.91 -14.97 3.57
N VAL A 126 1.22 -14.32 2.45
CA VAL A 126 0.30 -14.20 1.32
C VAL A 126 0.11 -15.51 0.58
N GLY A 127 1.19 -16.27 0.37
CA GLY A 127 1.15 -17.49 -0.44
C GLY A 127 0.93 -17.19 -1.92
N ASP A 128 0.04 -17.95 -2.55
CA ASP A 128 -0.26 -17.88 -3.98
C ASP A 128 -1.58 -17.11 -4.25
N GLU A 129 -1.90 -16.12 -3.41
CA GLU A 129 -3.10 -15.30 -3.55
C GLU A 129 -2.75 -13.89 -4.02
N ALA A 130 -3.68 -13.25 -4.73
CA ALA A 130 -3.59 -11.82 -5.00
C ALA A 130 -3.79 -11.03 -3.69
N PHE A 131 -3.14 -9.89 -3.55
CA PHE A 131 -3.14 -9.11 -2.32
C PHE A 131 -2.97 -7.62 -2.60
N ALA A 132 -3.51 -6.79 -1.73
CA ALA A 132 -3.29 -5.35 -1.80
C ALA A 132 -1.99 -4.93 -1.11
N VAL A 133 -1.38 -3.84 -1.57
CA VAL A 133 -0.30 -3.14 -0.88
C VAL A 133 -0.70 -1.68 -0.70
N LEU A 134 -0.70 -1.21 0.56
CA LEU A 134 -1.04 0.15 0.91
C LEU A 134 0.16 0.81 1.60
N LEU A 135 0.67 1.90 1.04
CA LEU A 135 1.74 2.65 1.70
C LEU A 135 1.19 3.40 2.92
N GLY A 136 1.86 3.25 4.05
CA GLY A 136 1.40 3.76 5.35
C GLY A 136 1.44 5.28 5.51
N ASP A 137 2.01 6.01 4.55
CA ASP A 137 2.12 7.47 4.51
C ASP A 137 1.33 8.11 3.36
N ASP A 138 0.54 7.33 2.64
CA ASP A 138 -0.30 7.78 1.54
C ASP A 138 -1.78 7.59 1.91
N LEU A 139 -2.49 8.68 2.15
CA LEU A 139 -3.88 8.65 2.60
C LEU A 139 -4.83 8.97 1.45
N ILE A 140 -5.84 8.13 1.28
CA ILE A 140 -6.96 8.37 0.36
C ILE A 140 -8.18 8.80 1.18
N ASP A 141 -8.92 9.79 0.70
CA ASP A 141 -10.14 10.25 1.39
C ASP A 141 -11.09 9.06 1.60
N GLU A 142 -11.66 8.93 2.78
CA GLU A 142 -12.53 7.81 3.17
C GLU A 142 -13.81 7.68 2.33
N LYS A 143 -14.17 8.72 1.58
CA LYS A 143 -15.32 8.72 0.67
C LYS A 143 -15.01 8.13 -0.71
N GLU A 144 -13.74 7.84 -0.97
CA GLU A 144 -13.29 7.28 -2.23
C GLU A 144 -13.29 5.75 -2.17
N ASP A 145 -13.66 5.13 -3.27
CA ASP A 145 -13.76 3.66 -3.41
C ASP A 145 -12.59 3.07 -4.22
N LEU A 146 -11.47 3.79 -4.29
CA LEU A 146 -10.32 3.45 -5.13
C LEU A 146 -9.86 2.00 -4.95
N LEU A 147 -9.65 1.57 -3.71
CA LEU A 147 -9.13 0.22 -3.43
C LEU A 147 -10.10 -0.88 -3.87
N SER A 148 -11.40 -0.71 -3.64
CA SER A 148 -12.44 -1.66 -4.09
C SER A 148 -12.46 -1.78 -5.61
N ARG A 149 -12.38 -0.66 -6.35
CA ARG A 149 -12.28 -0.66 -7.81
C ARG A 149 -11.02 -1.36 -8.31
N MET A 150 -9.89 -1.19 -7.63
CA MET A 150 -8.65 -1.87 -7.98
C MET A 150 -8.76 -3.39 -7.78
N VAL A 151 -9.42 -3.84 -6.71
CA VAL A 151 -9.70 -5.26 -6.46
C VAL A 151 -10.56 -5.84 -7.60
N GLU A 152 -11.64 -5.16 -7.99
CA GLU A 152 -12.50 -5.57 -9.10
C GLU A 152 -11.71 -5.72 -10.41
N VAL A 153 -10.82 -4.78 -10.72
CA VAL A 153 -9.97 -4.85 -11.92
C VAL A 153 -9.02 -6.03 -11.85
N GLN A 154 -8.41 -6.28 -10.70
CA GLN A 154 -7.52 -7.42 -10.49
C GLN A 154 -8.27 -8.75 -10.67
N GLU A 155 -9.45 -8.90 -10.09
CA GLU A 155 -10.29 -10.11 -10.22
C GLU A 155 -10.75 -10.35 -11.67
N ARG A 156 -10.95 -9.30 -12.46
CA ARG A 156 -11.32 -9.38 -13.88
C ARG A 156 -10.15 -9.72 -14.79
N THR A 157 -8.96 -9.20 -14.49
CA THR A 157 -7.80 -9.30 -15.37
C THR A 157 -6.82 -10.40 -14.96
N GLY A 158 -6.78 -10.79 -13.68
CA GLY A 158 -5.80 -11.68 -13.08
C GLY A 158 -4.40 -11.07 -12.96
N GLY A 159 -4.13 -9.91 -13.55
CA GLY A 159 -2.87 -9.20 -13.49
C GLY A 159 -2.72 -8.32 -12.24
N SER A 160 -1.61 -7.60 -12.16
CA SER A 160 -1.40 -6.61 -11.10
C SER A 160 -2.06 -5.29 -11.46
N VAL A 161 -2.54 -4.55 -10.46
CA VAL A 161 -3.20 -3.25 -10.62
C VAL A 161 -2.51 -2.20 -9.76
N VAL A 162 -2.26 -1.03 -10.33
CA VAL A 162 -1.70 0.12 -9.61
C VAL A 162 -2.63 1.32 -9.70
N ALA A 163 -2.67 2.11 -8.64
CA ALA A 163 -3.37 3.39 -8.67
C ALA A 163 -2.51 4.44 -9.39
N LEU A 164 -3.10 5.15 -10.32
CA LEU A 164 -2.49 6.22 -11.08
C LEU A 164 -3.15 7.57 -10.77
N MET A 165 -2.36 8.61 -10.70
CA MET A 165 -2.86 9.99 -10.60
C MET A 165 -2.15 10.84 -11.65
N GLU A 166 -2.90 11.65 -12.37
CA GLU A 166 -2.30 12.64 -13.25
C GLU A 166 -1.69 13.79 -12.42
N VAL A 167 -0.42 14.06 -12.64
CA VAL A 167 0.32 15.11 -11.92
C VAL A 167 0.95 16.11 -12.92
N PRO A 168 1.24 17.33 -12.48
CA PRO A 168 2.03 18.27 -13.29
C PRO A 168 3.36 17.64 -13.73
N ARG A 169 3.81 17.95 -14.95
CA ARG A 169 5.01 17.36 -15.56
C ARG A 169 6.25 17.49 -14.68
N GLU A 170 6.41 18.63 -14.03
CA GLU A 170 7.51 18.92 -13.11
C GLU A 170 7.48 18.07 -11.83
N ALA A 171 6.31 17.58 -11.42
CA ALA A 171 6.15 16.76 -10.22
C ALA A 171 6.41 15.27 -10.46
N ILE A 172 6.40 14.81 -11.72
CA ILE A 172 6.47 13.37 -12.05
C ILE A 172 7.74 12.70 -11.55
N SER A 173 8.85 13.46 -11.44
CA SER A 173 10.14 12.94 -10.99
C SER A 173 10.17 12.50 -9.51
N ALA A 174 9.12 12.81 -8.74
CA ALA A 174 8.96 12.30 -7.38
C ALA A 174 8.36 10.88 -7.31
N TYR A 175 7.77 10.39 -8.41
CA TYR A 175 6.97 9.17 -8.49
C TYR A 175 7.51 8.16 -9.51
N GLY A 176 7.03 6.93 -9.43
CA GLY A 176 7.06 6.04 -10.59
C GLY A 176 6.13 6.59 -11.67
N ALA A 177 6.58 6.65 -12.91
CA ALA A 177 5.80 7.12 -14.06
C ALA A 177 5.38 5.95 -14.94
N ALA A 178 4.09 5.92 -15.36
CA ALA A 178 3.51 4.86 -16.15
C ALA A 178 3.30 5.27 -17.62
N ALA A 179 3.74 4.44 -18.56
CA ALA A 179 3.23 4.46 -19.93
C ALA A 179 1.93 3.66 -19.98
N ILE A 180 0.90 4.20 -20.58
CA ILE A 180 -0.43 3.59 -20.59
C ILE A 180 -1.00 3.46 -22.01
N GLU A 181 -1.86 2.45 -22.18
CA GLU A 181 -2.73 2.27 -23.35
C GLU A 181 -4.17 2.04 -22.88
N THR A 182 -5.13 2.54 -23.66
CA THR A 182 -6.55 2.26 -23.42
C THR A 182 -6.86 0.80 -23.73
N VAL A 183 -7.75 0.21 -22.93
CA VAL A 183 -8.26 -1.14 -23.18
C VAL A 183 -9.61 -1.02 -23.91
N GLU A 184 -9.73 -1.65 -25.08
CA GLU A 184 -10.95 -1.55 -25.88
C GLU A 184 -12.17 -2.09 -25.11
N GLY A 185 -13.23 -1.28 -25.04
CA GLY A 185 -14.45 -1.63 -24.31
C GLY A 185 -14.40 -1.45 -22.79
N GLU A 186 -13.32 -0.87 -22.26
CA GLU A 186 -13.11 -0.66 -20.82
C GLU A 186 -12.83 0.81 -20.51
N ASP A 187 -13.72 1.45 -19.76
CA ASP A 187 -13.57 2.84 -19.34
C ASP A 187 -13.02 2.97 -17.90
N GLY A 188 -12.98 1.87 -17.14
CA GLY A 188 -12.64 1.87 -15.71
C GLY A 188 -11.14 1.72 -15.40
N PHE A 189 -10.33 1.26 -16.38
CA PHE A 189 -8.91 1.03 -16.21
C PHE A 189 -8.14 1.09 -17.53
N VAL A 190 -6.83 1.20 -17.44
CA VAL A 190 -5.90 1.24 -18.57
C VAL A 190 -4.90 0.10 -18.47
N LYS A 191 -4.31 -0.32 -19.58
CA LYS A 191 -3.17 -1.22 -19.59
C LYS A 191 -1.88 -0.41 -19.41
N ILE A 192 -0.99 -0.88 -18.55
CA ILE A 192 0.34 -0.31 -18.38
C ILE A 192 1.30 -1.05 -19.29
N THR A 193 1.98 -0.31 -20.15
CA THR A 193 2.97 -0.84 -21.11
C THR A 193 4.40 -0.57 -20.70
N GLY A 194 4.60 0.26 -19.69
CA GLY A 194 5.91 0.56 -19.14
C GLY A 194 5.86 1.36 -17.84
N LEU A 195 6.85 1.16 -16.99
CA LEU A 195 7.01 1.84 -15.70
C LEU A 195 8.46 2.25 -15.50
N VAL A 196 8.69 3.48 -15.06
CA VAL A 196 10.02 4.01 -14.77
C VAL A 196 10.03 4.66 -13.40
N GLU A 197 10.95 4.26 -12.52
CA GLU A 197 11.07 4.80 -11.17
C GLU A 197 11.72 6.19 -11.19
N LYS A 198 10.97 7.21 -10.79
CA LYS A 198 11.44 8.60 -10.65
C LYS A 198 12.27 9.08 -11.83
N PRO A 199 11.73 9.08 -13.04
CA PRO A 199 12.45 9.56 -14.23
C PRO A 199 12.72 11.07 -14.13
N ALA A 200 13.64 11.56 -14.95
CA ALA A 200 13.70 13.00 -15.20
C ALA A 200 12.39 13.46 -15.88
N ALA A 201 11.96 14.69 -15.61
CA ALA A 201 10.66 15.17 -16.08
C ALA A 201 10.53 15.12 -17.62
N ASP A 202 11.61 15.38 -18.36
CA ASP A 202 11.68 15.32 -19.81
C ASP A 202 11.74 13.89 -20.37
N GLU A 203 12.20 12.92 -19.55
CA GLU A 203 12.28 11.49 -19.92
C GLU A 203 11.07 10.67 -19.49
N ALA A 204 10.17 11.23 -18.66
CA ALA A 204 9.01 10.52 -18.17
C ALA A 204 8.08 10.09 -19.32
N PRO A 205 7.58 8.84 -19.35
CA PRO A 205 6.75 8.33 -20.44
C PRO A 205 5.39 9.02 -20.51
N SER A 206 4.90 9.54 -19.38
CA SER A 206 3.63 10.26 -19.27
C SER A 206 3.59 11.13 -18.02
N ASN A 207 2.43 11.74 -17.74
CA ASN A 207 2.15 12.45 -16.48
C ASN A 207 1.39 11.57 -15.46
N TYR A 208 1.23 10.29 -15.72
CA TYR A 208 0.57 9.37 -14.80
C TYR A 208 1.55 8.83 -13.76
N ALA A 209 1.43 9.36 -12.55
CA ALA A 209 2.20 8.96 -11.38
C ALA A 209 1.59 7.72 -10.72
N VAL A 210 2.42 6.76 -10.36
CA VAL A 210 2.01 5.64 -9.50
C VAL A 210 1.95 6.15 -8.07
N ILE A 211 0.79 6.00 -7.45
CA ILE A 211 0.56 6.38 -6.05
C ILE A 211 0.51 5.13 -5.15
N GLY A 212 0.47 5.32 -3.84
CA GLY A 212 0.72 4.30 -2.83
C GLY A 212 -0.34 3.21 -2.65
N ARG A 213 -1.04 2.82 -3.72
CA ARG A 213 -2.03 1.72 -3.73
C ARG A 213 -1.76 0.75 -4.87
N TYR A 214 -1.70 -0.53 -4.53
CA TYR A 214 -1.45 -1.63 -5.46
C TYR A 214 -2.36 -2.81 -5.10
N VAL A 215 -2.80 -3.56 -6.09
CA VAL A 215 -3.34 -4.92 -5.93
C VAL A 215 -2.52 -5.84 -6.82
N LEU A 216 -1.74 -6.71 -6.21
CA LEU A 216 -0.68 -7.44 -6.88
C LEU A 216 -1.06 -8.90 -7.09
N SER A 217 -0.75 -9.42 -8.29
CA SER A 217 -0.69 -10.85 -8.55
C SER A 217 0.45 -11.49 -7.76
N PRO A 218 0.32 -12.73 -7.25
CA PRO A 218 1.40 -13.43 -6.55
C PRO A 218 2.65 -13.65 -7.41
N LYS A 219 2.55 -13.55 -8.74
CA LYS A 219 3.69 -13.56 -9.66
C LYS A 219 4.76 -12.50 -9.33
N VAL A 220 4.35 -11.42 -8.68
CA VAL A 220 5.29 -10.38 -8.25
C VAL A 220 6.40 -10.93 -7.36
N PHE A 221 6.16 -11.97 -6.58
CA PHE A 221 7.17 -12.55 -5.71
C PHE A 221 8.31 -13.23 -6.48
N GLU A 222 7.99 -13.96 -7.56
CA GLU A 222 8.99 -14.58 -8.42
C GLU A 222 9.88 -13.53 -9.08
N VAL A 223 9.28 -12.44 -9.55
CA VAL A 223 10.00 -11.33 -10.15
C VAL A 223 10.87 -10.61 -9.12
N LEU A 224 10.33 -10.29 -7.93
CA LEU A 224 11.07 -9.63 -6.86
C LEU A 224 12.28 -10.43 -6.36
N GLU A 225 12.19 -11.76 -6.32
CA GLU A 225 13.33 -12.64 -5.96
C GLU A 225 14.51 -12.49 -6.92
N ASN A 226 14.25 -12.12 -8.18
CA ASN A 226 15.24 -11.96 -9.23
C ASN A 226 15.52 -10.48 -9.59
N THR A 227 14.82 -9.51 -8.95
CA THR A 227 15.03 -8.09 -9.22
C THR A 227 16.32 -7.62 -8.57
N ALA A 228 17.24 -7.11 -9.40
CA ALA A 228 18.47 -6.49 -8.91
C ALA A 228 18.17 -5.15 -8.22
N PRO A 229 19.02 -4.71 -7.28
CA PRO A 229 18.93 -3.37 -6.73
C PRO A 229 19.02 -2.30 -7.82
N GLY A 230 18.03 -1.41 -7.87
CA GLY A 230 17.93 -0.31 -8.81
C GLY A 230 18.34 1.02 -8.20
N ARG A 231 17.53 2.06 -8.43
CA ARG A 231 17.79 3.40 -7.92
C ARG A 231 17.96 3.40 -6.39
N GLY A 232 18.99 4.10 -5.90
CA GLY A 232 19.30 4.16 -4.46
C GLY A 232 19.87 2.87 -3.87
N ASN A 233 20.27 1.91 -4.69
CA ASN A 233 20.69 0.56 -4.27
C ASN A 233 19.58 -0.19 -3.51
N GLU A 234 18.32 0.04 -3.91
CA GLU A 234 17.11 -0.57 -3.34
C GLU A 234 16.44 -1.49 -4.34
N ILE A 235 15.78 -2.54 -3.88
CA ILE A 235 14.88 -3.38 -4.69
C ILE A 235 13.59 -2.59 -4.86
N GLN A 236 13.39 -2.05 -6.06
CA GLN A 236 12.22 -1.22 -6.38
C GLN A 236 11.04 -2.08 -6.79
N LEU A 237 9.86 -1.79 -6.25
CA LEU A 237 8.63 -2.45 -6.68
C LEU A 237 8.28 -2.06 -8.12
N THR A 238 8.59 -0.82 -8.52
CA THR A 238 8.39 -0.32 -9.88
C THR A 238 9.15 -1.13 -10.92
N ASP A 239 10.38 -1.56 -10.63
CA ASP A 239 11.19 -2.37 -11.54
C ASP A 239 10.60 -3.79 -11.72
N ALA A 240 10.07 -4.36 -10.65
CA ALA A 240 9.36 -5.64 -10.72
C ALA A 240 8.05 -5.53 -11.52
N LEU A 241 7.30 -4.45 -11.32
CA LEU A 241 6.08 -4.18 -12.09
C LEU A 241 6.38 -3.90 -13.56
N GLN A 242 7.50 -3.25 -13.88
CA GLN A 242 7.97 -3.09 -15.26
C GLN A 242 8.19 -4.46 -15.96
N THR A 243 8.79 -5.40 -15.24
CA THR A 243 8.99 -6.76 -15.76
C THR A 243 7.65 -7.47 -16.01
N LEU A 244 6.71 -7.37 -15.04
CA LEU A 244 5.37 -7.95 -15.20
C LEU A 244 4.56 -7.30 -16.31
N ALA A 245 4.72 -6.00 -16.56
CA ALA A 245 4.01 -5.29 -17.62
C ALA A 245 4.42 -5.74 -19.04
N GLN A 246 5.60 -6.32 -19.17
CA GLN A 246 6.15 -6.86 -20.43
C GLN A 246 5.83 -8.34 -20.64
N GLY A 247 5.31 -9.02 -19.60
CA GLY A 247 4.92 -10.43 -19.68
C GLY A 247 3.49 -10.60 -20.22
N ASP A 248 3.23 -11.79 -20.75
CA ASP A 248 1.94 -12.22 -21.31
C ASP A 248 1.41 -13.53 -20.70
N GLY A 249 2.09 -14.04 -19.65
CA GLY A 249 1.72 -15.24 -18.93
C GLY A 249 0.57 -15.02 -17.95
N GLU A 250 0.03 -16.13 -17.41
CA GLU A 250 -1.02 -16.09 -16.36
C GLU A 250 -0.53 -15.35 -15.12
N GLY A 251 -1.28 -14.35 -14.68
CA GLY A 251 -0.93 -13.48 -13.54
C GLY A 251 0.10 -12.39 -13.87
N GLU A 252 0.57 -12.32 -15.11
CA GLU A 252 1.37 -11.24 -15.64
C GLU A 252 0.48 -10.14 -16.24
N GLY A 253 1.10 -9.07 -16.68
CA GLY A 253 0.38 -7.86 -17.09
C GLY A 253 0.12 -6.93 -15.91
N VAL A 254 0.14 -5.63 -16.19
CA VAL A 254 -0.11 -4.58 -15.20
C VAL A 254 -1.15 -3.63 -15.74
N TYR A 255 -2.10 -3.27 -14.89
CA TYR A 255 -3.20 -2.37 -15.21
C TYR A 255 -3.18 -1.16 -14.28
N GLY A 256 -3.79 -0.06 -14.70
CA GLY A 256 -3.87 1.17 -13.94
C GLY A 256 -5.31 1.61 -13.73
N VAL A 257 -5.67 1.95 -12.50
CA VAL A 257 -6.90 2.67 -12.19
C VAL A 257 -6.56 4.14 -11.99
N VAL A 258 -7.07 4.99 -12.86
CA VAL A 258 -6.84 6.44 -12.75
C VAL A 258 -7.72 7.01 -11.65
N PHE A 259 -7.08 7.68 -10.70
CA PHE A 259 -7.69 8.29 -9.54
C PHE A 259 -7.67 9.81 -9.66
N SER A 260 -8.80 10.44 -9.46
CA SER A 260 -8.98 11.91 -9.50
C SER A 260 -9.52 12.49 -8.19
N GLY A 261 -9.66 11.66 -7.16
CA GLY A 261 -10.14 12.06 -5.83
C GLY A 261 -9.07 12.73 -4.96
N ARG A 262 -9.36 12.89 -3.68
CA ARG A 262 -8.46 13.53 -2.73
C ARG A 262 -7.46 12.53 -2.14
N ARG A 263 -6.19 12.85 -2.28
CA ARG A 263 -5.05 12.16 -1.74
C ARG A 263 -4.21 13.10 -0.87
N PHE A 264 -3.69 12.58 0.23
CA PHE A 264 -2.81 13.32 1.14
C PHE A 264 -1.53 12.51 1.35
N ASP A 265 -0.40 13.05 0.87
CA ASP A 265 0.91 12.46 1.10
C ASP A 265 1.43 12.93 2.46
N THR A 266 1.39 12.03 3.45
CA THR A 266 1.92 12.30 4.78
C THR A 266 3.40 11.93 4.91
N GLY A 267 4.06 11.57 3.81
CA GLY A 267 5.48 11.27 3.73
C GLY A 267 6.36 12.51 3.48
N ASP A 268 5.71 13.65 3.21
CA ASP A 268 6.41 14.91 2.94
C ASP A 268 5.97 16.04 3.88
#